data_6059eb887ccea43a66faa4a68d1d87b8
#
_entry.id   6059eb887ccea43a66faa4a68d1d87b8
#
_cell.length_a   1.000
_cell.length_b   1.000
_cell.length_c   1.000
_cell.angle_alpha   90.00
_cell.angle_beta   90.00
_cell.angle_gamma   90.00
#
_symmetry.space_group_name_H-M   'P 1'
#
loop_
_entity.id
_entity.type
_entity.pdbx_description
1 polymer ?
#
loop_
_entity_poly.entity_id
_entity_poly.type
_entity_poly.pdbx_seq_one_letter_code
_entity_poly.pdbx_strand_id
1 'polypeptide(L)'
;MTQPERELVFVTVGTDHHPFDRLCAWADAWVADGRHPEVPWFVQSGTSKAPAAAPYRDYIGYEEMCSSMSRAVAVVCHGGPATIMDARRLGRVPIVVPRNADLGEHVDNHQQRFARRMAELGEIHLAGSREEMFELVEKAIADPSAFAVSSDGAEIAAAVAKFEQLVDGLFDKKRARR
;
A
#
# COMPACT_ATOMS: atom_id res chain seq x y z
N MET A 1 -0.36 -16.97 20.96
CA MET A 1 0.29 -16.99 19.62
C MET A 1 1.10 -15.72 19.50
N THR A 2 2.42 -15.83 19.50
CA THR A 2 3.31 -14.70 19.23
C THR A 2 3.04 -14.19 17.81
N GLN A 3 2.75 -12.90 17.68
CA GLN A 3 2.70 -12.28 16.35
C GLN A 3 4.06 -12.50 15.67
N PRO A 4 4.09 -12.84 14.36
CA PRO A 4 5.37 -12.93 13.66
C PRO A 4 6.14 -11.64 13.83
N GLU A 5 7.43 -11.76 14.13
CA GLU A 5 8.33 -10.62 14.26
C GLU A 5 8.24 -9.77 12.99
N ARG A 6 7.95 -8.50 13.13
CA ARG A 6 7.80 -7.57 12.00
C ARG A 6 9.18 -7.23 11.49
N GLU A 7 9.48 -7.57 10.23
CA GLU A 7 10.86 -7.65 9.77
C GLU A 7 11.19 -6.74 8.58
N LEU A 8 10.18 -6.25 7.81
CA LEU A 8 10.47 -5.55 6.56
C LEU A 8 9.49 -4.42 6.24
N VAL A 9 9.90 -3.52 5.34
CA VAL A 9 8.98 -2.63 4.60
C VAL A 9 8.65 -3.31 3.28
N PHE A 10 7.36 -3.59 3.05
CA PHE A 10 6.88 -4.18 1.81
C PHE A 10 6.23 -3.13 0.92
N VAL A 11 6.70 -3.03 -0.33
CA VAL A 11 6.17 -2.10 -1.32
C VAL A 11 5.55 -2.87 -2.49
N THR A 12 4.33 -2.53 -2.90
CA THR A 12 3.71 -3.12 -4.09
C THR A 12 3.06 -2.08 -4.99
N VAL A 13 3.37 -2.15 -6.26
CA VAL A 13 2.75 -1.31 -7.29
C VAL A 13 1.52 -1.95 -7.93
N GLY A 14 1.20 -3.20 -7.54
CA GLY A 14 0.12 -3.99 -8.13
C GLY A 14 0.49 -4.62 -9.46
N THR A 15 -0.51 -5.11 -10.19
CA THR A 15 -0.35 -5.85 -11.45
C THR A 15 -0.86 -5.08 -12.67
N ASP A 16 -1.21 -3.80 -12.52
CA ASP A 16 -1.59 -2.95 -13.64
C ASP A 16 -0.42 -2.79 -14.63
N HIS A 17 -0.73 -2.71 -15.92
CA HIS A 17 0.28 -2.58 -16.98
C HIS A 17 0.93 -1.19 -17.07
N HIS A 18 0.32 -0.17 -16.44
CA HIS A 18 0.94 1.15 -16.37
C HIS A 18 2.09 1.13 -15.36
N PRO A 19 3.29 1.61 -15.72
CA PRO A 19 4.41 1.68 -14.80
C PRO A 19 4.11 2.66 -13.66
N PHE A 20 4.63 2.36 -12.48
CA PHE A 20 4.58 3.24 -11.33
C PHE A 20 6.00 3.56 -10.84
N ASP A 21 6.79 4.11 -11.76
CA ASP A 21 8.21 4.39 -11.57
C ASP A 21 8.47 5.30 -10.36
N ARG A 22 7.56 6.24 -10.10
CA ARG A 22 7.65 7.17 -8.98
C ARG A 22 7.70 6.46 -7.64
N LEU A 23 6.83 5.48 -7.39
CA LEU A 23 6.83 4.74 -6.12
C LEU A 23 8.08 3.86 -5.99
N CYS A 24 8.48 3.18 -7.07
CA CYS A 24 9.71 2.40 -7.09
C CYS A 24 10.95 3.27 -6.82
N ALA A 25 11.01 4.46 -7.43
CA ALA A 25 12.11 5.40 -7.20
C ALA A 25 12.16 5.95 -5.76
N TRP A 26 11.01 6.16 -5.12
CA TRP A 26 10.97 6.57 -3.72
C TRP A 26 11.46 5.47 -2.78
N ALA A 27 11.05 4.23 -3.02
CA ALA A 27 11.55 3.08 -2.28
C ALA A 27 13.07 2.90 -2.44
N ASP A 28 13.55 3.04 -3.69
CA ASP A 28 14.96 2.93 -4.03
C ASP A 28 15.79 4.03 -3.35
N ALA A 29 15.31 5.26 -3.33
CA ALA A 29 15.95 6.39 -2.66
C ALA A 29 16.10 6.16 -1.15
N TRP A 30 15.08 5.61 -0.48
CA TRP A 30 15.18 5.28 0.93
C TRP A 30 16.33 4.32 1.22
N VAL A 31 16.40 3.23 0.44
CA VAL A 31 17.45 2.21 0.62
C VAL A 31 18.83 2.77 0.28
N ALA A 32 18.94 3.56 -0.80
CA ALA A 32 20.19 4.20 -1.20
C ALA A 32 20.69 5.22 -0.18
N ASP A 33 19.79 5.92 0.51
CA ASP A 33 20.13 6.85 1.61
C ASP A 33 20.63 6.12 2.88
N GLY A 34 20.55 4.79 2.93
CA GLY A 34 20.99 3.99 4.07
C GLY A 34 20.17 4.21 5.35
N ARG A 35 18.91 4.62 5.21
CA ARG A 35 17.99 4.79 6.34
C ARG A 35 17.57 3.45 6.89
N HIS A 36 17.61 3.28 8.22
CA HIS A 36 17.20 2.06 8.90
C HIS A 36 17.72 0.77 8.22
N PRO A 37 19.06 0.59 8.10
CA PRO A 37 19.62 -0.55 7.37
C PRO A 37 19.28 -1.91 8.01
N GLU A 38 18.83 -1.90 9.27
CA GLU A 38 18.35 -3.07 10.00
C GLU A 38 16.95 -3.52 9.56
N VAL A 39 16.19 -2.67 8.86
CA VAL A 39 14.83 -2.97 8.34
C VAL A 39 14.91 -3.18 6.83
N PRO A 40 14.92 -4.42 6.35
CA PRO A 40 15.01 -4.70 4.92
C PRO A 40 13.77 -4.21 4.17
N TRP A 41 13.96 -3.86 2.91
CA TRP A 41 12.90 -3.53 1.98
C TRP A 41 12.69 -4.65 0.98
N PHE A 42 11.46 -4.82 0.53
CA PHE A 42 11.12 -5.69 -0.58
C PHE A 42 10.08 -5.01 -1.48
N VAL A 43 10.39 -4.87 -2.77
CA VAL A 43 9.56 -4.16 -3.74
C VAL A 43 9.02 -5.14 -4.78
N GLN A 44 7.70 -5.18 -4.93
CA GLN A 44 7.06 -5.77 -6.10
C GLN A 44 6.82 -4.64 -7.11
N SER A 45 7.58 -4.66 -8.22
CA SER A 45 7.73 -3.51 -9.12
C SER A 45 6.81 -3.52 -10.35
N GLY A 46 6.16 -4.66 -10.66
CA GLY A 46 5.30 -4.80 -11.84
C GLY A 46 6.06 -4.47 -13.13
N THR A 47 5.46 -3.61 -13.95
CA THR A 47 6.06 -3.10 -15.19
C THR A 47 6.92 -1.86 -15.01
N SER A 48 7.11 -1.42 -13.76
CA SER A 48 7.88 -0.22 -13.43
C SER A 48 9.37 -0.43 -13.64
N LYS A 49 10.10 0.68 -13.77
CA LYS A 49 11.57 0.64 -13.80
C LYS A 49 12.12 0.00 -12.53
N ALA A 50 12.99 -0.98 -12.72
CA ALA A 50 13.60 -1.75 -11.64
C ALA A 50 14.39 -0.83 -10.68
N PRO A 51 14.19 -0.96 -9.33
CA PRO A 51 15.05 -0.32 -8.36
C PRO A 51 16.52 -0.74 -8.52
N ALA A 52 17.45 0.14 -8.19
CA ALA A 52 18.89 -0.13 -8.26
C ALA A 52 19.46 -0.59 -6.90
N ALA A 53 18.96 -0.05 -5.80
CA ALA A 53 19.42 -0.32 -4.43
C ALA A 53 18.44 -1.23 -3.66
N ALA A 54 17.13 -1.05 -3.85
CA ALA A 54 16.13 -1.83 -3.14
C ALA A 54 15.96 -3.23 -3.75
N PRO A 55 15.96 -4.31 -2.95
CA PRO A 55 15.59 -5.65 -3.42
C PRO A 55 14.19 -5.68 -4.03
N TYR A 56 14.06 -6.29 -5.19
CA TYR A 56 12.78 -6.31 -5.90
C TYR A 56 12.52 -7.60 -6.67
N ARG A 57 11.25 -7.80 -7.04
CA ARG A 57 10.78 -8.69 -8.10
C ARG A 57 9.68 -7.99 -8.88
N ASP A 58 9.59 -8.28 -10.16
CA ASP A 58 8.54 -7.72 -11.02
C ASP A 58 7.17 -8.21 -10.58
N TYR A 59 7.01 -9.52 -10.41
CA TYR A 59 5.78 -10.15 -9.94
C TYR A 59 6.07 -11.21 -8.89
N ILE A 60 5.14 -11.36 -7.96
CA ILE A 60 5.15 -12.40 -6.92
C ILE A 60 3.79 -13.08 -6.87
N GLY A 61 3.76 -14.32 -6.38
CA GLY A 61 2.53 -15.04 -6.14
C GLY A 61 1.72 -14.45 -4.99
N TYR A 62 0.42 -14.75 -4.96
CA TYR A 62 -0.49 -14.24 -3.93
C TYR A 62 -0.07 -14.66 -2.52
N GLU A 63 0.38 -15.90 -2.34
CA GLU A 63 0.88 -16.38 -1.05
C GLU A 63 2.11 -15.61 -0.56
N GLU A 64 3.06 -15.33 -1.45
CA GLU A 64 4.24 -14.53 -1.13
C GLU A 64 3.88 -13.08 -0.81
N MET A 65 2.91 -12.51 -1.53
CA MET A 65 2.38 -11.18 -1.24
C MET A 65 1.75 -11.12 0.15
N CYS A 66 0.88 -12.07 0.49
CA CYS A 66 0.26 -12.16 1.82
C CYS A 66 1.30 -12.36 2.92
N SER A 67 2.28 -13.24 2.71
CA SER A 67 3.38 -13.47 3.65
C SER A 67 4.20 -12.19 3.87
N SER A 68 4.54 -11.47 2.79
CA SER A 68 5.28 -10.21 2.88
C SER A 68 4.50 -9.15 3.63
N MET A 69 3.19 -8.98 3.35
CA MET A 69 2.32 -8.04 4.05
C MET A 69 2.18 -8.36 5.54
N SER A 70 2.02 -9.65 5.90
CA SER A 70 1.83 -10.05 7.31
C SER A 70 3.09 -9.83 8.16
N ARG A 71 4.28 -9.92 7.55
CA ARG A 71 5.58 -9.68 8.19
C ARG A 71 6.02 -8.22 8.14
N ALA A 72 5.34 -7.36 7.38
CA ALA A 72 5.76 -6.00 7.20
C ALA A 72 5.54 -5.15 8.46
N VAL A 73 6.53 -4.30 8.81
CA VAL A 73 6.34 -3.17 9.75
C VAL A 73 5.52 -2.07 9.07
N ALA A 74 5.72 -1.89 7.75
CA ALA A 74 4.96 -1.00 6.91
C ALA A 74 4.64 -1.67 5.58
N VAL A 75 3.38 -1.58 5.15
CA VAL A 75 2.95 -1.93 3.79
C VAL A 75 2.73 -0.64 3.03
N VAL A 76 3.50 -0.42 1.96
CA VAL A 76 3.32 0.72 1.05
C VAL A 76 2.73 0.22 -0.25
N CYS A 77 1.62 0.78 -0.70
CA CYS A 77 0.97 0.30 -1.92
C CYS A 77 0.35 1.42 -2.75
N HIS A 78 0.04 1.08 -4.00
CA HIS A 78 -0.79 1.91 -4.88
C HIS A 78 -2.24 1.96 -4.38
N GLY A 79 -3.06 2.85 -4.91
CA GLY A 79 -4.45 3.05 -4.49
C GLY A 79 -5.46 1.99 -4.98
N GLY A 80 -5.01 0.75 -5.26
CA GLY A 80 -5.86 -0.35 -5.68
C GLY A 80 -6.68 -0.94 -4.54
N PRO A 81 -8.03 -0.99 -4.65
CA PRO A 81 -8.92 -1.46 -3.58
C PRO A 81 -8.58 -2.86 -3.06
N ALA A 82 -8.32 -3.82 -3.95
CA ALA A 82 -8.01 -5.20 -3.57
C ALA A 82 -6.74 -5.30 -2.68
N THR A 83 -5.68 -4.58 -3.06
CA THR A 83 -4.42 -4.56 -2.29
C THR A 83 -4.60 -3.94 -0.91
N ILE A 84 -5.39 -2.86 -0.81
CA ILE A 84 -5.71 -2.22 0.47
C ILE A 84 -6.50 -3.20 1.35
N MET A 85 -7.49 -3.91 0.78
CA MET A 85 -8.26 -4.92 1.52
C MET A 85 -7.38 -6.07 2.03
N ASP A 86 -6.49 -6.59 1.19
CA ASP A 86 -5.59 -7.68 1.58
C ASP A 86 -4.67 -7.25 2.73
N ALA A 87 -4.07 -6.06 2.66
CA ALA A 87 -3.26 -5.52 3.75
C ALA A 87 -4.06 -5.43 5.06
N ARG A 88 -5.29 -4.92 5.01
CA ARG A 88 -6.15 -4.77 6.17
C ARG A 88 -6.60 -6.11 6.76
N ARG A 89 -6.96 -7.10 5.92
CA ARG A 89 -7.28 -8.47 6.37
C ARG A 89 -6.10 -9.13 7.08
N LEU A 90 -4.88 -8.77 6.71
CA LEU A 90 -3.64 -9.22 7.35
C LEU A 90 -3.23 -8.36 8.55
N GLY A 91 -4.13 -7.48 9.02
CA GLY A 91 -3.93 -6.69 10.22
C GLY A 91 -3.04 -5.45 10.02
N ARG A 92 -2.89 -4.95 8.77
CA ARG A 92 -2.09 -3.78 8.45
C ARG A 92 -2.94 -2.61 7.97
N VAL A 93 -2.70 -1.42 8.49
CA VAL A 93 -3.19 -0.17 7.92
C VAL A 93 -2.13 0.30 6.92
N PRO A 94 -2.38 0.19 5.59
CA PRO A 94 -1.34 0.47 4.61
C PRO A 94 -1.09 1.96 4.43
N ILE A 95 0.15 2.29 4.04
CA ILE A 95 0.52 3.59 3.49
C ILE A 95 0.20 3.54 2.00
N VAL A 96 -0.66 4.43 1.54
CA VAL A 96 -1.12 4.45 0.14
C VAL A 96 -0.54 5.66 -0.58
N VAL A 97 0.18 5.37 -1.66
CA VAL A 97 0.62 6.34 -2.66
C VAL A 97 -0.25 6.14 -3.89
N PRO A 98 -1.28 6.95 -4.13
CA PRO A 98 -2.19 6.72 -5.24
C PRO A 98 -1.52 7.08 -6.57
N ARG A 99 -1.79 6.27 -7.61
CA ARG A 99 -1.37 6.56 -8.98
C ARG A 99 -1.99 7.86 -9.47
N ASN A 100 -1.25 8.61 -10.28
CA ASN A 100 -1.67 9.87 -10.88
C ASN A 100 -1.74 9.74 -12.40
N ALA A 101 -2.94 9.90 -12.97
CA ALA A 101 -3.14 9.84 -14.42
C ALA A 101 -2.39 10.96 -15.18
N ASP A 102 -2.22 12.13 -14.56
CA ASP A 102 -1.49 13.24 -15.16
C ASP A 102 0.02 12.94 -15.33
N LEU A 103 0.51 11.91 -14.62
CA LEU A 103 1.88 11.39 -14.75
C LEU A 103 1.95 10.11 -15.59
N GLY A 104 0.86 9.71 -16.25
CA GLY A 104 0.79 8.48 -17.05
C GLY A 104 0.77 7.18 -16.23
N GLU A 105 0.52 7.26 -14.92
CA GLU A 105 0.55 6.12 -14.01
C GLU A 105 -0.77 5.31 -14.03
N HIS A 106 -1.83 5.87 -14.60
CA HIS A 106 -3.15 5.23 -14.75
C HIS A 106 -3.99 5.95 -15.83
N VAL A 107 -5.12 5.36 -16.21
CA VAL A 107 -6.04 5.93 -17.21
C VAL A 107 -6.87 7.10 -16.67
N ASP A 108 -7.08 7.18 -15.36
CA ASP A 108 -7.83 8.26 -14.69
C ASP A 108 -7.39 8.44 -13.21
N ASN A 109 -7.93 9.46 -12.56
CA ASN A 109 -7.61 9.84 -11.18
C ASN A 109 -8.59 9.27 -10.13
N HIS A 110 -9.31 8.16 -10.43
CA HIS A 110 -10.25 7.57 -9.45
C HIS A 110 -9.53 7.02 -8.20
N GLN A 111 -8.31 6.48 -8.35
CA GLN A 111 -7.52 5.99 -7.21
C GLN A 111 -7.20 7.11 -6.22
N GLN A 112 -6.92 8.32 -6.69
CA GLN A 112 -6.66 9.46 -5.81
C GLN A 112 -7.89 9.87 -5.00
N ARG A 113 -9.08 9.91 -5.65
CA ARG A 113 -10.34 10.23 -4.95
C ARG A 113 -10.71 9.17 -3.94
N PHE A 114 -10.53 7.91 -4.32
CA PHE A 114 -10.77 6.76 -3.46
C PHE A 114 -9.83 6.77 -2.24
N ALA A 115 -8.52 6.94 -2.45
CA ALA A 115 -7.53 6.97 -1.38
C ALA A 115 -7.78 8.12 -0.39
N ARG A 116 -8.15 9.33 -0.85
CA ARG A 116 -8.52 10.43 0.04
C ARG A 116 -9.70 10.05 0.92
N ARG A 117 -10.75 9.45 0.34
CA ARG A 117 -11.91 9.01 1.12
C ARG A 117 -11.57 7.94 2.14
N MET A 118 -10.71 6.99 1.78
CA MET A 118 -10.23 5.96 2.71
C MET A 118 -9.39 6.56 3.86
N ALA A 119 -8.57 7.56 3.57
CA ALA A 119 -7.79 8.26 4.58
C ALA A 119 -8.68 9.06 5.56
N GLU A 120 -9.72 9.75 5.07
CA GLU A 120 -10.71 10.44 5.90
C GLU A 120 -11.45 9.48 6.86
N LEU A 121 -11.60 8.21 6.47
CA LEU A 121 -12.22 7.17 7.28
C LEU A 121 -11.23 6.48 8.25
N GLY A 122 -9.95 6.84 8.20
CA GLY A 122 -8.90 6.20 9.01
C GLY A 122 -8.52 4.79 8.56
N GLU A 123 -8.90 4.41 7.33
CA GLU A 123 -8.68 3.05 6.81
C GLU A 123 -7.29 2.85 6.19
N ILE A 124 -6.62 3.95 5.86
CA ILE A 124 -5.27 4.00 5.29
C ILE A 124 -4.52 5.23 5.79
N HIS A 125 -3.20 5.22 5.63
CA HIS A 125 -2.38 6.43 5.67
C HIS A 125 -2.09 6.89 4.24
N LEU A 126 -2.48 8.11 3.88
CA LEU A 126 -2.28 8.66 2.53
C LEU A 126 -0.94 9.40 2.46
N ALA A 127 -0.14 9.09 1.43
CA ALA A 127 1.07 9.84 1.11
C ALA A 127 0.96 10.43 -0.31
N GLY A 128 0.96 11.73 -0.42
CA GLY A 128 0.94 12.47 -1.69
C GLY A 128 2.33 12.85 -2.20
N SER A 129 3.35 12.78 -1.33
CA SER A 129 4.74 13.10 -1.65
C SER A 129 5.71 12.05 -1.10
N ARG A 130 6.96 12.10 -1.60
CA ARG A 130 8.05 11.25 -1.10
C ARG A 130 8.31 11.50 0.39
N GLU A 131 8.34 12.74 0.77
CA GLU A 131 8.58 13.19 2.14
C GLU A 131 7.50 12.65 3.09
N GLU A 132 6.23 12.74 2.72
CA GLU A 132 5.12 12.17 3.49
C GLU A 132 5.21 10.64 3.61
N MET A 133 5.56 9.94 2.51
CA MET A 133 5.78 8.51 2.56
C MET A 133 6.91 8.14 3.52
N PHE A 134 8.02 8.89 3.47
CA PHE A 134 9.17 8.66 4.33
C PHE A 134 8.81 8.88 5.81
N GLU A 135 8.11 9.98 6.14
CA GLU A 135 7.64 10.24 7.50
C GLU A 135 6.72 9.13 8.04
N LEU A 136 5.83 8.61 7.19
CA LEU A 136 4.93 7.53 7.58
C LEU A 136 5.67 6.21 7.78
N VAL A 137 6.66 5.90 6.95
CA VAL A 137 7.51 4.71 7.14
C VAL A 137 8.35 4.83 8.42
N GLU A 138 8.94 6.00 8.70
CA GLU A 138 9.65 6.26 9.97
C GLU A 138 8.73 6.01 11.19
N LYS A 139 7.50 6.52 11.13
CA LYS A 139 6.51 6.30 12.20
C LYS A 139 6.15 4.82 12.35
N ALA A 140 6.00 4.09 11.23
CA ALA A 140 5.69 2.67 11.27
C ALA A 140 6.84 1.82 11.84
N ILE A 141 8.10 2.19 11.57
CA ILE A 141 9.28 1.55 12.14
C ILE A 141 9.35 1.83 13.64
N ALA A 142 9.13 3.08 14.06
CA ALA A 142 9.19 3.49 15.46
C ALA A 142 8.05 2.92 16.30
N ASP A 143 6.83 2.89 15.74
CA ASP A 143 5.63 2.33 16.40
C ASP A 143 4.79 1.52 15.40
N PRO A 144 5.12 0.24 15.19
CA PRO A 144 4.33 -0.64 14.32
C PRO A 144 2.88 -0.85 14.76
N SER A 145 2.53 -0.56 16.01
CA SER A 145 1.17 -0.73 16.53
C SER A 145 0.22 0.34 15.97
N ALA A 146 0.71 1.54 15.69
CA ALA A 146 -0.05 2.61 15.06
C ALA A 146 -0.47 2.28 13.60
N PHE A 147 0.18 1.29 12.98
CA PHE A 147 -0.11 0.80 11.63
C PHE A 147 -0.75 -0.59 11.64
N ALA A 148 -1.25 -1.03 12.78
CA ALA A 148 -2.01 -2.26 12.92
C ALA A 148 -3.51 -1.98 12.92
N VAL A 149 -4.28 -2.84 12.23
CA VAL A 149 -5.75 -2.84 12.37
C VAL A 149 -6.07 -3.30 13.79
N SER A 150 -7.00 -2.61 14.47
CA SER A 150 -7.42 -3.03 15.81
C SER A 150 -7.97 -4.46 15.80
N SER A 151 -7.63 -5.23 16.81
CA SER A 151 -7.90 -6.68 16.86
C SER A 151 -9.35 -7.04 17.19
N ASP A 152 -10.25 -6.06 17.29
CA ASP A 152 -11.68 -6.32 17.49
C ASP A 152 -12.29 -6.84 16.18
N GLY A 153 -12.54 -8.15 16.14
CA GLY A 153 -13.10 -8.83 14.95
C GLY A 153 -14.42 -8.21 14.46
N ALA A 154 -15.18 -7.54 15.31
CA ALA A 154 -16.38 -6.80 14.95
C ALA A 154 -16.04 -5.52 14.17
N GLU A 155 -14.99 -4.79 14.52
CA GLU A 155 -14.52 -3.61 13.80
C GLU A 155 -13.93 -3.99 12.43
N ILE A 156 -13.20 -5.11 12.36
CA ILE A 156 -12.66 -5.62 11.09
C ILE A 156 -13.82 -5.98 10.14
N ALA A 157 -14.85 -6.68 10.62
CA ALA A 157 -16.01 -7.03 9.80
C ALA A 157 -16.79 -5.80 9.35
N ALA A 158 -16.98 -4.82 10.22
CA ALA A 158 -17.65 -3.54 9.90
C ALA A 158 -16.83 -2.72 8.89
N ALA A 159 -15.51 -2.66 9.04
CA ALA A 159 -14.63 -1.97 8.12
C ALA A 159 -14.62 -2.63 6.72
N VAL A 160 -14.59 -3.96 6.66
CA VAL A 160 -14.67 -4.73 5.40
C VAL A 160 -16.01 -4.48 4.71
N ALA A 161 -17.13 -4.57 5.43
CA ALA A 161 -18.46 -4.33 4.86
C ALA A 161 -18.62 -2.90 4.33
N LYS A 162 -18.10 -1.91 5.07
CA LYS A 162 -18.10 -0.51 4.67
C LYS A 162 -17.23 -0.26 3.45
N PHE A 163 -16.11 -0.96 3.35
CA PHE A 163 -15.20 -0.91 2.22
C PHE A 163 -15.85 -1.51 0.96
N GLU A 164 -16.50 -2.68 1.07
CA GLU A 164 -17.23 -3.30 -0.02
C GLU A 164 -18.30 -2.37 -0.58
N GLN A 165 -19.08 -1.72 0.29
CA GLN A 165 -20.09 -0.71 -0.14
C GLN A 165 -19.47 0.48 -0.88
N LEU A 166 -18.29 0.95 -0.46
CA LEU A 166 -17.58 2.06 -1.13
C LEU A 166 -17.06 1.65 -2.52
N VAL A 167 -16.53 0.43 -2.63
CA VAL A 167 -16.06 -0.13 -3.90
C VAL A 167 -17.24 -0.32 -4.87
N ASP A 168 -18.34 -0.92 -4.42
CA ASP A 168 -19.55 -1.12 -5.22
C ASP A 168 -20.14 0.22 -5.71
N GLY A 169 -20.18 1.23 -4.84
CA GLY A 169 -20.64 2.57 -5.21
C GLY A 169 -19.78 3.29 -6.27
N LEU A 170 -18.50 2.90 -6.40
CA LEU A 170 -17.62 3.40 -7.46
C LEU A 170 -17.91 2.74 -8.82
N PHE A 171 -18.28 1.45 -8.82
CA PHE A 171 -18.57 0.70 -10.03
C PHE A 171 -20.01 0.95 -10.54
N ASP A 172 -20.98 1.13 -9.64
CA ASP A 172 -22.38 1.44 -10.01
C ASP A 172 -22.53 2.80 -10.71
N LYS A 173 -21.79 3.82 -10.28
CA LYS A 173 -21.75 5.12 -10.98
C LYS A 173 -21.19 5.04 -12.40
N LYS A 174 -20.45 3.98 -12.73
CA LYS A 174 -19.92 3.74 -14.08
C LYS A 174 -20.96 3.05 -14.99
N ARG A 175 -21.91 2.26 -14.42
CA ARG A 175 -23.04 1.64 -15.14
C ARG A 175 -24.14 2.65 -15.48
N ALA A 176 -24.39 3.62 -14.60
CA ALA A 176 -25.44 4.64 -14.81
C ALA A 176 -25.08 5.74 -15.83
N ARG A 177 -23.84 5.76 -16.35
CA ARG A 177 -23.34 6.74 -17.34
C ARG A 177 -23.12 6.14 -18.75
N ARG A 178 -23.57 4.90 -18.99
CA ARG A 178 -23.64 4.27 -20.30
C ARG A 178 -25.08 4.09 -20.69
#